data_ea0c3597fa196083beb4b7a0e4dd2d56
#
_entry.id   ea0c3597fa196083beb4b7a0e4dd2d56
#
_cell.length_a   1.000
_cell.length_b   1.000
_cell.length_c   1.000
_cell.angle_alpha   90.00
_cell.angle_beta   90.00
_cell.angle_gamma   90.00
#
_symmetry.space_group_name_H-M   'P 1'
#
loop_
_entity.id
_entity.type
_entity.pdbx_description
1 polymer ?
#
loop_
_entity_poly.entity_id
_entity_poly.type
_entity_poly.pdbx_seq_one_letter_code
_entity_poly.pdbx_strand_id
1 'polypeptide(L)'
;DQDNVISIQPQAIDKTRLNVAHLCDAIIDDVSQGNTHPKRSMEAKARQIKRLLTESSRAGNKHCLVIDEAHDLTVPVLKYLKRFWELEDGMRRLLAIVLIGQPELKIKLNERNADVREVARRCEQVELQPLNAYVGDYLKHKMSRAGLDYNAIFADDAMSGLTERLTQTNGKDTISLLYPLIVNNAVTSAMNFCASIGQDKITADVFASI
;
A
#
# COMPACT_ATOMS: atom_id res chain seq x y z
N ASP A 1 16.48 -7.46 10.23
CA ASP A 1 17.10 -7.68 8.90
C ASP A 1 16.36 -6.91 7.79
N GLN A 2 16.18 -5.57 7.99
CA GLN A 2 15.60 -4.70 6.95
C GLN A 2 16.63 -4.30 5.88
N ASP A 3 17.91 -4.40 6.19
CA ASP A 3 19.00 -3.83 5.39
C ASP A 3 19.28 -4.58 4.07
N ASN A 4 18.71 -5.77 3.89
CA ASN A 4 18.97 -6.62 2.72
C ASN A 4 17.73 -6.80 1.81
N VAL A 5 16.70 -5.93 1.91
CA VAL A 5 15.52 -5.99 1.05
C VAL A 5 15.58 -4.91 -0.02
N ILE A 6 15.69 -5.32 -1.28
CA ILE A 6 15.59 -4.43 -2.43
C ILE A 6 14.11 -4.29 -2.77
N SER A 7 13.57 -3.09 -2.57
CA SER A 7 12.21 -2.73 -2.97
C SER A 7 12.21 -2.24 -4.41
N ILE A 8 11.44 -2.89 -5.26
CA ILE A 8 11.31 -2.57 -6.68
C ILE A 8 9.96 -1.91 -6.86
N GLN A 9 9.96 -0.66 -7.36
CA GLN A 9 8.73 0.12 -7.52
C GLN A 9 8.66 0.72 -8.92
N PRO A 10 7.80 0.19 -9.81
CA PRO A 10 7.62 0.77 -11.14
C PRO A 10 7.13 2.23 -11.07
N GLN A 11 7.89 3.16 -11.67
CA GLN A 11 7.65 4.60 -11.62
C GLN A 11 6.60 5.10 -12.64
N ALA A 12 5.75 4.23 -13.18
CA ALA A 12 4.71 4.65 -14.09
C ALA A 12 3.69 5.57 -13.38
N ILE A 13 3.52 6.78 -13.87
CA ILE A 13 2.55 7.77 -13.37
C ILE A 13 1.12 7.25 -13.59
N ASP A 14 0.88 6.68 -14.75
CA ASP A 14 -0.41 6.09 -15.14
C ASP A 14 -0.28 4.56 -15.13
N LYS A 15 -0.86 3.91 -14.13
CA LYS A 15 -0.79 2.45 -13.96
C LYS A 15 -1.61 1.69 -15.02
N THR A 16 -2.60 2.33 -15.66
CA THR A 16 -3.33 1.71 -16.76
C THR A 16 -2.42 1.45 -17.97
N ARG A 17 -1.34 2.23 -18.12
CA ARG A 17 -0.31 2.08 -19.16
C ARG A 17 0.86 1.20 -18.74
N LEU A 18 0.89 0.76 -17.49
CA LEU A 18 1.94 -0.13 -17.01
C LEU A 18 1.83 -1.46 -17.75
N ASN A 19 2.87 -1.80 -18.48
CA ASN A 19 2.96 -3.06 -19.22
C ASN A 19 4.13 -3.92 -18.70
N VAL A 20 4.22 -5.13 -19.22
CA VAL A 20 5.25 -6.11 -18.81
C VAL A 20 6.66 -5.60 -19.06
N ALA A 21 6.89 -4.84 -20.16
CA ALA A 21 8.21 -4.30 -20.45
C ALA A 21 8.64 -3.29 -19.39
N HIS A 22 7.73 -2.40 -18.94
CA HIS A 22 8.01 -1.45 -17.86
C HIS A 22 8.32 -2.16 -16.54
N LEU A 23 7.63 -3.28 -16.22
CA LEU A 23 7.96 -4.08 -15.04
C LEU A 23 9.35 -4.71 -15.15
N CYS A 24 9.70 -5.23 -16.33
CA CYS A 24 11.03 -5.77 -16.56
C CYS A 24 12.11 -4.71 -16.40
N ASP A 25 11.88 -3.51 -16.93
CA ASP A 25 12.84 -2.41 -16.87
C ASP A 25 13.04 -1.95 -15.43
N ALA A 26 11.97 -1.79 -14.65
CA ALA A 26 12.04 -1.47 -13.23
C ALA A 26 12.82 -2.52 -12.43
N ILE A 27 12.55 -3.82 -12.65
CA ILE A 27 13.28 -4.90 -11.97
C ILE A 27 14.78 -4.84 -12.29
N ILE A 28 15.13 -4.63 -13.56
CA ILE A 28 16.54 -4.58 -13.99
C ILE A 28 17.23 -3.36 -13.38
N ASP A 29 16.60 -2.19 -13.43
CA ASP A 29 17.16 -0.94 -12.94
C ASP A 29 17.38 -0.98 -11.42
N ASP A 30 16.34 -1.32 -10.65
CA ASP A 30 16.40 -1.33 -9.19
C ASP A 30 17.37 -2.41 -8.67
N VAL A 31 17.35 -3.63 -9.23
CA VAL A 31 18.24 -4.70 -8.78
C VAL A 31 19.69 -4.46 -9.17
N SER A 32 19.94 -3.82 -10.32
CA SER A 32 21.29 -3.47 -10.74
C SER A 32 21.76 -2.09 -10.21
N GLN A 33 20.91 -1.37 -9.49
CA GLN A 33 21.18 0.00 -9.01
C GLN A 33 21.60 0.93 -10.15
N GLY A 34 20.93 0.81 -11.30
CA GLY A 34 21.21 1.61 -12.49
C GLY A 34 22.48 1.19 -13.29
N ASN A 35 23.22 0.19 -12.81
CA ASN A 35 24.48 -0.21 -13.44
C ASN A 35 24.31 -1.01 -14.73
N THR A 36 23.10 -1.45 -15.06
CA THR A 36 22.85 -2.32 -16.21
C THR A 36 21.61 -1.87 -16.98
N HIS A 37 21.79 -1.57 -18.27
CA HIS A 37 20.67 -1.20 -19.13
C HIS A 37 19.81 -2.42 -19.54
N PRO A 38 18.47 -2.26 -19.61
CA PRO A 38 17.57 -3.30 -20.08
C PRO A 38 17.87 -3.72 -21.53
N LYS A 39 17.85 -5.02 -21.80
CA LYS A 39 18.00 -5.55 -23.15
C LYS A 39 16.75 -5.21 -24.01
N ARG A 40 16.89 -5.22 -25.35
CA ARG A 40 15.81 -4.83 -26.26
C ARG A 40 14.67 -5.87 -26.33
N SER A 41 15.00 -7.15 -26.47
CA SER A 41 13.97 -8.19 -26.60
C SER A 41 13.47 -8.67 -25.25
N MET A 42 12.19 -9.03 -25.17
CA MET A 42 11.56 -9.54 -23.95
C MET A 42 12.23 -10.83 -23.43
N GLU A 43 12.65 -11.69 -24.33
CA GLU A 43 13.37 -12.92 -23.96
C GLU A 43 14.73 -12.61 -23.32
N ALA A 44 15.48 -11.66 -23.90
CA ALA A 44 16.76 -11.24 -23.35
C ALA A 44 16.59 -10.52 -21.99
N LYS A 45 15.51 -9.71 -21.81
CA LYS A 45 15.14 -9.11 -20.52
C LYS A 45 14.83 -10.21 -19.49
N ALA A 46 14.06 -11.22 -19.83
CA ALA A 46 13.71 -12.30 -18.91
C ALA A 46 14.96 -13.04 -18.40
N ARG A 47 15.91 -13.37 -19.30
CA ARG A 47 17.20 -13.96 -18.91
C ARG A 47 18.04 -13.02 -18.05
N GLN A 48 18.05 -11.74 -18.38
CA GLN A 48 18.76 -10.72 -17.62
C GLN A 48 18.19 -10.59 -16.20
N ILE A 49 16.87 -10.53 -16.05
CA ILE A 49 16.18 -10.49 -14.75
C ILE A 49 16.53 -11.72 -13.92
N LYS A 50 16.39 -12.93 -14.50
CA LYS A 50 16.69 -14.16 -13.77
C LYS A 50 18.14 -14.16 -13.26
N ARG A 51 19.10 -13.75 -14.09
CA ARG A 51 20.51 -13.66 -13.71
C ARG A 51 20.72 -12.66 -12.58
N LEU A 52 20.24 -11.42 -12.73
CA LEU A 52 20.41 -10.34 -11.73
C LEU A 52 19.80 -10.72 -10.39
N LEU A 53 18.56 -11.23 -10.37
CA LEU A 53 17.91 -11.67 -9.14
C LEU A 53 18.66 -12.83 -8.49
N THR A 54 19.18 -13.79 -9.30
CA THR A 54 19.96 -14.92 -8.76
C THR A 54 21.28 -14.45 -8.15
N GLU A 55 22.04 -13.61 -8.86
CA GLU A 55 23.31 -13.05 -8.37
C GLU A 55 23.10 -12.24 -7.08
N SER A 56 22.11 -11.36 -7.07
CA SER A 56 21.77 -10.54 -5.92
C SER A 56 21.24 -11.37 -4.74
N SER A 57 20.43 -12.40 -4.99
CA SER A 57 19.95 -13.31 -3.95
C SER A 57 21.09 -14.13 -3.32
N ARG A 58 22.07 -14.56 -4.10
CA ARG A 58 23.28 -15.26 -3.60
C ARG A 58 24.19 -14.34 -2.79
N ALA A 59 24.16 -13.02 -3.08
CA ALA A 59 24.81 -12.00 -2.27
C ALA A 59 24.07 -11.68 -0.95
N GLY A 60 22.94 -12.35 -0.69
CA GLY A 60 22.17 -12.20 0.56
C GLY A 60 20.96 -11.28 0.49
N ASN A 61 20.69 -10.66 -0.66
CA ASN A 61 19.56 -9.76 -0.81
C ASN A 61 18.24 -10.52 -1.03
N LYS A 62 17.15 -9.91 -0.59
CA LYS A 62 15.76 -10.31 -0.89
C LYS A 62 15.14 -9.24 -1.78
N HIS A 63 14.21 -9.63 -2.64
CA HIS A 63 13.59 -8.71 -3.60
C HIS A 63 12.08 -8.69 -3.40
N CYS A 64 11.50 -7.49 -3.41
CA CYS A 64 10.07 -7.28 -3.29
C CYS A 64 9.60 -6.28 -4.35
N LEU A 65 8.79 -6.75 -5.31
CA LEU A 65 8.11 -5.90 -6.28
C LEU A 65 6.82 -5.37 -5.63
N VAL A 66 6.77 -4.06 -5.44
CA VAL A 66 5.59 -3.39 -4.86
C VAL A 66 4.90 -2.58 -5.96
N ILE A 67 3.64 -2.88 -6.21
CA ILE A 67 2.82 -2.16 -7.19
C ILE A 67 1.66 -1.52 -6.44
N ASP A 68 1.73 -0.20 -6.31
CA ASP A 68 0.64 0.61 -5.80
C ASP A 68 -0.38 0.88 -6.91
N GLU A 69 -1.64 1.18 -6.54
CA GLU A 69 -2.79 1.35 -7.44
C GLU A 69 -2.98 0.14 -8.38
N ALA A 70 -2.73 -1.08 -7.86
CA ALA A 70 -2.77 -2.30 -8.66
C ALA A 70 -4.16 -2.65 -9.21
N HIS A 71 -5.21 -1.99 -8.75
CA HIS A 71 -6.55 -2.12 -9.31
C HIS A 71 -6.64 -1.60 -10.75
N ASP A 72 -5.72 -0.71 -11.17
CA ASP A 72 -5.63 -0.22 -12.54
C ASP A 72 -4.89 -1.18 -13.50
N LEU A 73 -4.19 -2.19 -12.98
CA LEU A 73 -3.47 -3.14 -13.82
C LEU A 73 -4.41 -3.89 -14.77
N THR A 74 -3.96 -4.06 -16.00
CA THR A 74 -4.69 -4.88 -16.98
C THR A 74 -4.55 -6.38 -16.68
N VAL A 75 -5.53 -7.18 -17.10
CA VAL A 75 -5.51 -8.65 -16.93
C VAL A 75 -4.23 -9.29 -17.52
N PRO A 76 -3.73 -8.91 -18.70
CA PRO A 76 -2.47 -9.43 -19.22
C PRO A 76 -1.28 -9.19 -18.28
N VAL A 77 -1.18 -8.02 -17.65
CA VAL A 77 -0.12 -7.72 -16.69
C VAL A 77 -0.24 -8.59 -15.44
N LEU A 78 -1.44 -8.73 -14.88
CA LEU A 78 -1.69 -9.63 -13.74
C LEU A 78 -1.27 -11.07 -14.05
N LYS A 79 -1.59 -11.60 -15.23
CA LYS A 79 -1.14 -12.93 -15.67
C LYS A 79 0.38 -13.05 -15.75
N TYR A 80 1.06 -11.96 -16.12
CA TYR A 80 2.53 -11.95 -16.18
C TYR A 80 3.19 -11.94 -14.80
N LEU A 81 2.56 -11.33 -13.78
CA LEU A 81 3.09 -11.33 -12.42
C LEU A 81 3.29 -12.74 -11.87
N LYS A 82 2.43 -13.68 -12.24
CA LYS A 82 2.63 -15.11 -11.93
C LYS A 82 4.01 -15.61 -12.39
N ARG A 83 4.43 -15.26 -13.61
CA ARG A 83 5.71 -15.71 -14.17
C ARG A 83 6.90 -15.10 -13.42
N PHE A 84 6.80 -13.87 -12.97
CA PHE A 84 7.82 -13.26 -12.13
C PHE A 84 7.89 -13.93 -10.75
N TRP A 85 6.74 -14.22 -10.15
CA TRP A 85 6.68 -14.93 -8.88
C TRP A 85 7.24 -16.36 -8.97
N GLU A 86 7.14 -17.02 -10.12
CA GLU A 86 7.66 -18.37 -10.38
C GLU A 86 9.19 -18.39 -10.60
N LEU A 87 9.87 -17.23 -10.63
CA LEU A 87 11.33 -17.20 -10.73
C LEU A 87 11.98 -17.77 -9.47
N GLU A 88 12.86 -18.75 -9.68
CA GLU A 88 13.51 -19.47 -8.58
C GLU A 88 14.97 -19.82 -8.89
N ASP A 89 15.78 -19.96 -7.83
CA ASP A 89 17.11 -20.56 -7.82
C ASP A 89 17.06 -21.79 -6.90
N GLY A 90 17.00 -22.97 -7.49
CA GLY A 90 16.70 -24.21 -6.79
C GLY A 90 15.28 -24.18 -6.20
N MET A 91 15.18 -24.32 -4.87
CA MET A 91 13.91 -24.27 -4.13
C MET A 91 13.56 -22.88 -3.60
N ARG A 92 14.39 -21.87 -3.86
CA ARG A 92 14.23 -20.52 -3.32
C ARG A 92 13.56 -19.60 -4.33
N ARG A 93 12.45 -18.99 -3.93
CA ARG A 93 11.82 -17.91 -4.72
C ARG A 93 12.70 -16.67 -4.72
N LEU A 94 12.85 -16.05 -5.89
CA LEU A 94 13.73 -14.89 -6.08
C LEU A 94 13.02 -13.56 -5.89
N LEU A 95 11.68 -13.53 -6.02
CA LEU A 95 10.91 -12.30 -6.00
C LEU A 95 9.60 -12.49 -5.22
N ALA A 96 9.38 -11.66 -4.20
CA ALA A 96 8.08 -11.45 -3.60
C ALA A 96 7.33 -10.35 -4.38
N ILE A 97 6.00 -10.40 -4.39
CA ILE A 97 5.16 -9.41 -5.06
C ILE A 97 4.09 -8.93 -4.08
N VAL A 98 3.99 -7.61 -3.92
CA VAL A 98 2.96 -6.96 -3.13
C VAL A 98 2.13 -6.07 -4.05
N LEU A 99 0.84 -6.31 -4.09
CA LEU A 99 -0.14 -5.50 -4.83
C LEU A 99 -0.95 -4.71 -3.82
N ILE A 100 -0.91 -3.40 -3.93
CA ILE A 100 -1.69 -2.48 -3.10
C ILE A 100 -2.74 -1.84 -4.01
N GLY A 101 -3.98 -1.77 -3.56
CA GLY A 101 -5.05 -1.18 -4.38
C GLY A 101 -6.35 -1.05 -3.60
N GLN A 102 -7.31 -0.43 -4.24
CA GLN A 102 -8.66 -0.22 -3.75
C GLN A 102 -9.48 -1.54 -3.82
N PRO A 103 -10.68 -1.60 -3.25
CA PRO A 103 -11.52 -2.81 -3.23
C PRO A 103 -11.79 -3.42 -4.61
N GLU A 104 -11.68 -2.64 -5.69
CA GLU A 104 -11.78 -3.09 -7.08
C GLU A 104 -10.72 -4.14 -7.43
N LEU A 105 -9.54 -4.08 -6.79
CA LEU A 105 -8.51 -5.11 -6.95
C LEU A 105 -9.00 -6.49 -6.49
N LYS A 106 -9.73 -6.54 -5.37
CA LYS A 106 -10.34 -7.77 -4.85
C LYS A 106 -11.40 -8.33 -5.81
N ILE A 107 -12.20 -7.44 -6.42
CA ILE A 107 -13.18 -7.84 -7.44
C ILE A 107 -12.47 -8.38 -8.67
N LYS A 108 -11.40 -7.73 -9.11
CA LYS A 108 -10.59 -8.13 -10.27
C LYS A 108 -9.89 -9.47 -10.04
N LEU A 109 -9.30 -9.68 -8.85
CA LEU A 109 -8.62 -10.91 -8.43
C LEU A 109 -9.58 -11.94 -7.83
N ASN A 110 -10.74 -12.14 -8.47
CA ASN A 110 -11.71 -13.13 -8.05
C ASN A 110 -11.44 -14.47 -8.74
N GLU A 111 -11.43 -15.57 -7.99
CA GLU A 111 -11.24 -16.93 -8.50
C GLU A 111 -12.31 -17.38 -9.50
N ARG A 112 -13.49 -16.76 -9.48
CA ARG A 112 -14.56 -17.01 -10.45
C ARG A 112 -14.21 -16.49 -11.84
N ASN A 113 -13.31 -15.49 -11.92
CA ASN A 113 -12.82 -14.98 -13.19
C ASN A 113 -11.74 -15.93 -13.74
N ALA A 114 -12.08 -16.68 -14.80
CA ALA A 114 -11.19 -17.67 -15.42
C ALA A 114 -9.85 -17.07 -15.86
N ASP A 115 -9.84 -15.79 -16.23
CA ASP A 115 -8.65 -15.09 -16.73
C ASP A 115 -7.57 -14.85 -15.68
N VAL A 116 -7.97 -14.67 -14.41
CA VAL A 116 -7.04 -14.36 -13.30
C VAL A 116 -7.03 -15.41 -12.21
N ARG A 117 -7.82 -16.48 -12.34
CA ARG A 117 -7.97 -17.54 -11.31
C ARG A 117 -6.64 -18.07 -10.80
N GLU A 118 -5.69 -18.33 -11.68
CA GLU A 118 -4.38 -18.86 -11.29
C GLU A 118 -3.55 -17.85 -10.50
N VAL A 119 -3.69 -16.57 -10.77
CA VAL A 119 -3.04 -15.49 -10.00
C VAL A 119 -3.72 -15.38 -8.65
N ALA A 120 -5.06 -15.27 -8.64
CA ALA A 120 -5.85 -15.12 -7.42
C ALA A 120 -5.57 -16.23 -6.39
N ARG A 121 -5.44 -17.48 -6.83
CA ARG A 121 -5.12 -18.64 -5.97
C ARG A 121 -3.73 -18.61 -5.34
N ARG A 122 -2.84 -17.78 -5.85
CA ARG A 122 -1.47 -17.61 -5.34
C ARG A 122 -1.32 -16.35 -4.49
N CYS A 123 -2.36 -15.52 -4.44
CA CYS A 123 -2.37 -14.30 -3.64
C CYS A 123 -2.99 -14.57 -2.28
N GLU A 124 -2.32 -14.15 -1.23
CA GLU A 124 -2.93 -13.91 0.06
C GLU A 124 -3.59 -12.52 0.02
N GLN A 125 -4.88 -12.45 0.28
CA GLN A 125 -5.64 -11.21 0.27
C GLN A 125 -5.80 -10.70 1.69
N VAL A 126 -5.26 -9.50 1.94
CA VAL A 126 -5.39 -8.80 3.22
C VAL A 126 -6.21 -7.54 2.99
N GLU A 127 -7.26 -7.36 3.77
CA GLU A 127 -8.10 -6.17 3.74
C GLU A 127 -7.82 -5.32 4.98
N LEU A 128 -7.43 -4.07 4.76
CA LEU A 128 -7.20 -3.14 5.86
C LEU A 128 -8.52 -2.74 6.48
N GLN A 129 -8.66 -3.03 7.75
CA GLN A 129 -9.86 -2.68 8.53
C GLN A 129 -9.75 -1.23 9.06
N PRO A 130 -10.90 -0.59 9.38
CA PRO A 130 -10.88 0.68 10.08
C PRO A 130 -10.11 0.60 11.40
N LEU A 131 -9.51 1.69 11.83
CA LEU A 131 -8.70 1.76 13.05
C LEU A 131 -9.48 1.44 14.32
N ASN A 132 -10.76 1.80 14.37
CA ASN A 132 -11.66 1.56 15.50
C ASN A 132 -11.00 1.88 16.86
N ALA A 133 -10.84 0.90 17.73
CA ALA A 133 -10.22 1.06 19.06
C ALA A 133 -8.76 1.58 19.01
N TYR A 134 -8.07 1.44 17.89
CA TYR A 134 -6.67 1.85 17.71
C TYR A 134 -6.49 3.28 17.19
N VAL A 135 -7.59 4.04 16.98
CA VAL A 135 -7.50 5.40 16.43
C VAL A 135 -6.69 6.34 17.32
N GLY A 136 -6.83 6.22 18.64
CA GLY A 136 -6.05 7.01 19.59
C GLY A 136 -4.54 6.71 19.54
N ASP A 137 -4.17 5.45 19.46
CA ASP A 137 -2.77 5.03 19.36
C ASP A 137 -2.17 5.46 18.02
N TYR A 138 -2.94 5.37 16.94
CA TYR A 138 -2.54 5.88 15.62
C TYR A 138 -2.22 7.37 15.65
N LEU A 139 -3.09 8.18 16.25
CA LEU A 139 -2.89 9.64 16.36
C LEU A 139 -1.72 9.98 17.29
N LYS A 140 -1.56 9.30 18.42
CA LYS A 140 -0.39 9.46 19.32
C LYS A 140 0.91 9.19 18.56
N HIS A 141 0.98 8.06 17.84
CA HIS A 141 2.16 7.73 17.04
C HIS A 141 2.45 8.81 15.99
N LYS A 142 1.42 9.28 15.31
CA LYS A 142 1.55 10.27 14.25
C LYS A 142 2.02 11.63 14.79
N MET A 143 1.45 12.11 15.90
CA MET A 143 1.86 13.35 16.56
C MET A 143 3.29 13.27 17.07
N SER A 144 3.67 12.17 17.71
CA SER A 144 5.04 11.93 18.17
C SER A 144 6.05 11.97 17.01
N ARG A 145 5.73 11.40 15.86
CA ARG A 145 6.60 11.48 14.67
C ARG A 145 6.73 12.91 14.11
N ALA A 146 5.72 13.75 14.31
CA ALA A 146 5.75 15.17 13.96
C ALA A 146 6.42 16.05 15.02
N GLY A 147 6.89 15.48 16.14
CA GLY A 147 7.46 16.22 17.27
C GLY A 147 6.41 16.98 18.08
N LEU A 148 5.14 16.59 18.00
CA LEU A 148 4.02 17.23 18.67
C LEU A 148 3.56 16.40 19.87
N ASP A 149 3.14 17.10 20.95
CA ASP A 149 2.51 16.44 22.10
C ASP A 149 1.02 16.22 21.83
N TYR A 150 0.61 14.94 21.84
CA TYR A 150 -0.78 14.54 21.67
C TYR A 150 -1.71 15.22 22.70
N ASN A 151 -1.30 15.27 23.98
CA ASN A 151 -2.12 15.82 25.06
C ASN A 151 -2.22 17.36 25.00
N ALA A 152 -1.30 18.03 24.32
CA ALA A 152 -1.41 19.44 24.05
C ALA A 152 -2.46 19.78 22.99
N ILE A 153 -2.72 18.83 22.06
CA ILE A 153 -3.62 19.05 20.92
C ILE A 153 -5.04 18.52 21.18
N PHE A 154 -5.15 17.35 21.81
CA PHE A 154 -6.43 16.69 22.02
C PHE A 154 -6.89 16.78 23.48
N ALA A 155 -8.16 17.07 23.71
CA ALA A 155 -8.81 16.90 25.00
C ALA A 155 -9.19 15.43 25.22
N ASP A 156 -9.54 15.08 26.46
CA ASP A 156 -9.82 13.68 26.84
C ASP A 156 -11.04 13.10 26.10
N ASP A 157 -12.00 13.95 25.75
CA ASP A 157 -13.23 13.60 25.03
C ASP A 157 -13.11 13.61 23.52
N ALA A 158 -11.99 14.10 22.98
CA ALA A 158 -11.79 14.26 21.54
C ALA A 158 -11.97 12.95 20.73
N MET A 159 -11.49 11.82 21.29
CA MET A 159 -11.59 10.55 20.59
C MET A 159 -13.01 9.99 20.51
N SER A 160 -13.85 10.29 21.51
CA SER A 160 -15.26 9.93 21.45
C SER A 160 -15.98 10.72 20.37
N GLY A 161 -15.75 12.05 20.29
CA GLY A 161 -16.32 12.88 19.24
C GLY A 161 -15.89 12.50 17.83
N LEU A 162 -14.59 12.20 17.65
CA LEU A 162 -14.08 11.69 16.36
C LEU A 162 -14.73 10.36 15.95
N THR A 163 -14.86 9.44 16.91
CA THR A 163 -15.46 8.12 16.66
C THR A 163 -16.94 8.25 16.31
N GLU A 164 -17.68 9.07 17.05
CA GLU A 164 -19.09 9.35 16.78
C GLU A 164 -19.29 9.94 15.39
N ARG A 165 -18.50 10.96 15.04
CA ARG A 165 -18.56 11.60 13.73
C ARG A 165 -18.28 10.64 12.57
N LEU A 166 -17.32 9.75 12.74
CA LEU A 166 -16.88 8.82 11.69
C LEU A 166 -17.54 7.44 11.78
N THR A 167 -18.61 7.33 12.55
CA THR A 167 -19.44 6.14 12.62
C THR A 167 -20.82 6.45 12.06
N GLN A 168 -21.21 5.72 11.03
CA GLN A 168 -22.53 5.85 10.41
C GLN A 168 -23.39 4.66 10.78
N THR A 169 -24.59 4.95 11.31
CA THR A 169 -25.59 3.93 11.61
C THR A 169 -26.70 3.99 10.56
N ASN A 170 -26.86 2.92 9.80
CA ASN A 170 -27.90 2.78 8.79
C ASN A 170 -28.79 1.61 9.17
N GLY A 171 -29.88 1.90 9.87
CA GLY A 171 -30.78 0.90 10.43
C GLY A 171 -30.10 0.01 11.48
N LYS A 172 -29.86 -1.26 11.18
CA LYS A 172 -29.20 -2.21 12.09
C LYS A 172 -27.70 -2.30 11.90
N ASP A 173 -27.18 -1.75 10.81
CA ASP A 173 -25.75 -1.85 10.47
C ASP A 173 -25.01 -0.58 10.88
N THR A 174 -23.90 -0.78 11.57
CA THR A 174 -22.98 0.30 11.97
C THR A 174 -21.72 0.19 11.13
N ILE A 175 -21.44 1.22 10.34
CA ILE A 175 -20.28 1.30 9.46
C ILE A 175 -19.28 2.28 10.04
N SER A 176 -18.07 1.81 10.32
CA SER A 176 -16.98 2.65 10.76
C SER A 176 -16.20 3.21 9.55
N LEU A 177 -16.02 4.53 9.53
CA LEU A 177 -15.20 5.25 8.56
C LEU A 177 -13.83 5.65 9.13
N LEU A 178 -13.39 5.06 10.22
CA LEU A 178 -12.13 5.34 10.91
C LEU A 178 -10.90 4.85 10.15
N TYR A 179 -10.87 5.08 8.84
CA TYR A 179 -9.68 4.80 8.02
C TYR A 179 -8.65 5.94 8.13
N PRO A 180 -7.34 5.64 8.03
CA PRO A 180 -6.28 6.63 8.22
C PRO A 180 -6.47 7.93 7.46
N LEU A 181 -6.87 7.88 6.19
CA LEU A 181 -7.09 9.07 5.37
C LEU A 181 -8.24 9.93 5.92
N ILE A 182 -9.38 9.30 6.23
CA ILE A 182 -10.58 10.01 6.71
C ILE A 182 -10.31 10.60 8.08
N VAL A 183 -9.64 9.85 8.96
CA VAL A 183 -9.20 10.33 10.28
C VAL A 183 -8.28 11.54 10.15
N ASN A 184 -7.28 11.47 9.26
CA ASN A 184 -6.36 12.59 9.03
C ASN A 184 -7.09 13.84 8.53
N ASN A 185 -8.02 13.69 7.60
CA ASN A 185 -8.80 14.80 7.07
C ASN A 185 -9.67 15.44 8.16
N ALA A 186 -10.35 14.63 8.97
CA ALA A 186 -11.15 15.11 10.09
C ALA A 186 -10.30 15.86 11.12
N VAL A 187 -9.14 15.31 11.49
CA VAL A 187 -8.21 15.97 12.44
C VAL A 187 -7.66 17.27 11.86
N THR A 188 -7.30 17.30 10.58
CA THR A 188 -6.82 18.53 9.91
C THR A 188 -7.92 19.60 9.92
N SER A 189 -9.16 19.23 9.61
CA SER A 189 -10.30 20.15 9.68
C SER A 189 -10.53 20.67 11.09
N ALA A 190 -10.45 19.79 12.10
CA ALA A 190 -10.60 20.16 13.49
C ALA A 190 -9.51 21.13 13.96
N MET A 191 -8.24 20.88 13.58
CA MET A 191 -7.13 21.80 13.90
C MET A 191 -7.33 23.19 13.27
N ASN A 192 -7.75 23.23 12.00
CA ASN A 192 -8.02 24.50 11.31
C ASN A 192 -9.21 25.25 11.96
N PHE A 193 -10.25 24.53 12.36
CA PHE A 193 -11.40 25.11 13.03
C PHE A 193 -10.98 25.69 14.39
N CYS A 194 -10.27 24.93 15.23
CA CYS A 194 -9.74 25.43 16.50
C CYS A 194 -8.92 26.72 16.32
N ALA A 195 -8.01 26.71 15.33
CA ALA A 195 -7.20 27.90 15.01
C ALA A 195 -8.06 29.10 14.62
N SER A 196 -9.17 28.89 13.89
CA SER A 196 -10.06 29.98 13.47
C SER A 196 -10.87 30.61 14.62
N ILE A 197 -11.18 29.83 15.66
CA ILE A 197 -11.96 30.28 16.80
C ILE A 197 -11.10 30.59 18.06
N GLY A 198 -9.76 30.41 17.95
CA GLY A 198 -8.84 30.64 19.08
C GLY A 198 -8.96 29.60 20.20
N GLN A 199 -9.35 28.37 19.86
CA GLN A 199 -9.44 27.26 20.82
C GLN A 199 -8.13 26.45 20.85
N ASP A 200 -7.59 26.18 22.04
CA ASP A 200 -6.28 25.57 22.22
C ASP A 200 -6.29 24.04 21.93
N LYS A 201 -7.39 23.35 22.24
CA LYS A 201 -7.50 21.90 22.12
C LYS A 201 -8.73 21.47 21.33
N ILE A 202 -8.57 20.38 20.60
CA ILE A 202 -9.68 19.70 19.93
C ILE A 202 -10.49 18.92 20.96
N THR A 203 -11.77 19.21 21.06
CA THR A 203 -12.76 18.54 21.93
C THR A 203 -13.75 17.73 21.08
N ALA A 204 -14.64 16.98 21.72
CA ALA A 204 -15.75 16.30 21.04
C ALA A 204 -16.66 17.29 20.29
N ASP A 205 -16.94 18.47 20.87
CA ASP A 205 -17.78 19.50 20.26
C ASP A 205 -17.18 20.08 18.97
N VAL A 206 -15.84 20.16 18.90
CA VAL A 206 -15.14 20.57 17.66
C VAL A 206 -15.44 19.57 16.54
N PHE A 207 -15.37 18.27 16.82
CA PHE A 207 -15.71 17.25 15.82
C PHE A 207 -17.20 17.26 15.43
N ALA A 208 -18.09 17.64 16.32
CA ALA A 208 -19.50 17.81 16.00
C ALA A 208 -19.78 19.03 15.11
N SER A 209 -18.90 20.05 15.15
CA SER A 209 -19.08 21.34 14.47
C SER A 209 -18.48 21.43 13.07
N ILE A 210 -17.68 20.44 12.63
CA ILE A 210 -16.95 20.45 11.34
C ILE A 210 -17.51 19.51 10.30
#